data_03481bc489b61bd8d01ae11da93cd869
#
_entry.id   03481bc489b61bd8d01ae11da93cd869
#
_cell.length_a   1.000
_cell.length_b   1.000
_cell.length_c   1.000
_cell.angle_alpha   90.00
_cell.angle_beta   90.00
_cell.angle_gamma   90.00
#
_symmetry.space_group_name_H-M   'P 1'
#
loop_
_entity.id
_entity.type
_entity.pdbx_description
1 polymer ?
#
loop_
_entity_poly.entity_id
_entity_poly.type
_entity_poly.pdbx_seq_one_letter_code
_entity_poly.pdbx_strand_id
1 'polypeptide(L)'
;MGLLEAMELGAFDQMMRWRPNERPDERLLVVAITEKDIHNIQQATLSDQNLNRLLGKLEEYQPLAIGLDIFRDVPIEPGHADLLKRLQQSDRIITVCKSGSADNPGVPPPPGVPEDRVGFADQVIDTDGIIRRSLLFITPAPSNTPASSSRANTDNICDDSSTQLLSLSFQLALRYLQVRKIQPEFTTADELKLGSTVFRPLEENDGGYQNADVGGYQILLNYRSPETAAKQVTLTQVLEGKIDPNWIKDRIVLVGYTAPSKKDDFGTPYSAGQQEKFKMPGVVVHAQIVSQILSAVLDNLPLFWFWTEWGEVLWIAGWSVVGGILAWRIGHPAIFALAGVVTLGGLIGVSFVLFTHAGWVPIAAPTIGLIATSVSVVLVDRFEKGGYAKKIYKGVQRIFRIEIDEEEKSRQLAEYEGMINRVQQWQQQAQELGERESFPSSENVSQRFIEIDDAKALNQSPDSLEVDYFEQLQQRVKELENQEITQQLILEITEHEVTILERYCQKTERSKNDVLRELIHSLQDD
;
A
#
# COMPACT_ATOMS: atom_id res chain seq x y z
N MET A 1 -3.75 -5.61 -0.60
CA MET A 1 -2.31 -5.57 -1.00
C MET A 1 -1.80 -6.99 -1.12
N GLY A 2 -1.33 -7.38 -2.30
CA GLY A 2 -0.71 -8.69 -2.51
C GLY A 2 0.67 -8.76 -1.86
N LEU A 3 1.17 -9.97 -1.56
CA LEU A 3 2.49 -10.15 -0.97
C LEU A 3 3.60 -9.55 -1.85
N LEU A 4 3.51 -9.71 -3.17
CA LEU A 4 4.47 -9.15 -4.12
C LEU A 4 4.46 -7.62 -4.11
N GLU A 5 3.29 -6.99 -4.09
CA GLU A 5 3.15 -5.54 -4.01
C GLU A 5 3.83 -4.99 -2.75
N ALA A 6 3.58 -5.58 -1.57
CA ALA A 6 4.23 -5.16 -0.33
C ALA A 6 5.76 -5.27 -0.40
N MET A 7 6.29 -6.30 -1.08
CA MET A 7 7.73 -6.48 -1.28
C MET A 7 8.31 -5.44 -2.26
N GLU A 8 7.60 -5.14 -3.35
CA GLU A 8 8.05 -4.14 -4.34
C GLU A 8 8.00 -2.72 -3.75
N LEU A 9 6.94 -2.36 -3.01
CA LEU A 9 6.87 -1.09 -2.30
C LEU A 9 7.96 -0.96 -1.24
N GLY A 10 8.23 -2.03 -0.49
CA GLY A 10 9.34 -2.07 0.47
C GLY A 10 10.71 -1.91 -0.20
N ALA A 11 10.90 -2.49 -1.39
CA ALA A 11 12.11 -2.32 -2.20
C ALA A 11 12.25 -0.87 -2.70
N PHE A 12 11.15 -0.26 -3.16
CA PHE A 12 11.11 1.16 -3.54
C PHE A 12 11.57 2.06 -2.40
N ASP A 13 10.98 1.88 -1.20
CA ASP A 13 11.34 2.66 -0.01
C ASP A 13 12.81 2.49 0.36
N GLN A 14 13.33 1.27 0.25
CA GLN A 14 14.73 1.00 0.54
C GLN A 14 15.66 1.67 -0.47
N MET A 15 15.32 1.64 -1.76
CA MET A 15 16.09 2.34 -2.80
C MET A 15 16.02 3.86 -2.61
N MET A 16 14.86 4.41 -2.20
CA MET A 16 14.71 5.83 -1.88
C MET A 16 15.64 6.24 -0.73
N ARG A 17 15.77 5.41 0.30
CA ARG A 17 16.69 5.65 1.42
C ARG A 17 18.17 5.56 1.04
N TRP A 18 18.52 4.71 0.09
CA TRP A 18 19.91 4.56 -0.37
C TRP A 18 20.34 5.65 -1.34
N ARG A 19 19.39 6.30 -1.99
CA ARG A 19 19.70 7.39 -2.91
C ARG A 19 20.35 8.56 -2.19
N PRO A 20 21.37 9.21 -2.77
CA PRO A 20 21.96 10.43 -2.21
C PRO A 20 20.93 11.53 -2.06
N ASN A 21 20.94 12.21 -0.91
CA ASN A 21 20.07 13.35 -0.66
C ASN A 21 20.44 14.52 -1.58
N GLU A 22 19.42 15.18 -2.10
CA GLU A 22 19.57 16.40 -2.85
C GLU A 22 19.63 17.61 -1.90
N ARG A 23 20.23 18.72 -2.36
CA ARG A 23 20.25 19.98 -1.61
C ARG A 23 18.84 20.56 -1.51
N PRO A 24 18.50 21.27 -0.42
CA PRO A 24 17.22 21.99 -0.31
C PRO A 24 16.97 22.88 -1.53
N ASP A 25 15.72 22.91 -1.98
CA ASP A 25 15.32 23.76 -3.10
C ASP A 25 15.32 25.23 -2.70
N GLU A 26 16.16 26.03 -3.35
CA GLU A 26 16.29 27.43 -3.02
C GLU A 26 15.10 28.28 -3.44
N ARG A 27 14.20 27.76 -4.28
CA ARG A 27 12.97 28.44 -4.71
C ARG A 27 11.88 28.43 -3.63
N LEU A 28 12.07 27.62 -2.59
CA LEU A 28 11.09 27.36 -1.55
C LEU A 28 11.61 27.78 -0.18
N LEU A 29 10.68 28.20 0.68
CA LEU A 29 10.89 28.37 2.11
C LEU A 29 9.74 27.73 2.87
N VAL A 30 10.03 26.97 3.91
CA VAL A 30 9.02 26.48 4.84
C VAL A 30 9.05 27.31 6.12
N VAL A 31 7.93 27.90 6.48
CA VAL A 31 7.72 28.53 7.79
C VAL A 31 7.04 27.51 8.70
N ALA A 32 7.84 26.90 9.52
CA ALA A 32 7.44 25.86 10.45
C ALA A 32 6.83 26.46 11.73
N ILE A 33 5.62 26.05 12.07
CA ILE A 33 5.02 26.31 13.38
C ILE A 33 5.41 25.12 14.27
N THR A 34 6.45 25.34 15.06
CA THR A 34 7.07 24.29 15.88
C THR A 34 6.39 24.16 17.25
N GLU A 35 6.67 23.05 17.95
CA GLU A 35 6.23 22.86 19.35
C GLU A 35 6.70 24.02 20.25
N LYS A 36 7.90 24.52 20.02
CA LYS A 36 8.44 25.67 20.75
C LYS A 36 7.64 26.96 20.49
N ASP A 37 7.18 27.17 19.24
CA ASP A 37 6.35 28.33 18.90
C ASP A 37 4.99 28.24 19.62
N ILE A 38 4.35 27.07 19.61
CA ILE A 38 3.09 26.79 20.31
C ILE A 38 3.25 27.05 21.80
N HIS A 39 4.33 26.56 22.40
CA HIS A 39 4.59 26.77 23.82
C HIS A 39 4.84 28.24 24.16
N ASN A 40 5.60 28.97 23.33
CA ASN A 40 5.90 30.40 23.53
C ASN A 40 4.63 31.27 23.44
N ILE A 41 3.71 30.92 22.54
CA ILE A 41 2.44 31.64 22.36
C ILE A 41 1.41 31.24 23.41
N GLN A 42 1.63 30.14 24.13
CA GLN A 42 0.70 29.53 25.10
C GLN A 42 -0.70 29.24 24.54
N GLN A 43 -0.76 28.90 23.26
CA GLN A 43 -1.99 28.55 22.55
C GLN A 43 -1.80 27.24 21.81
N ALA A 44 -2.68 26.27 22.04
CA ALA A 44 -2.64 25.00 21.33
C ALA A 44 -2.81 25.17 19.81
N THR A 45 -3.57 26.14 19.37
CA THR A 45 -3.76 26.51 17.97
C THR A 45 -3.49 27.98 17.80
N LEU A 46 -2.77 28.34 16.75
CA LEU A 46 -2.41 29.72 16.43
C LEU A 46 -3.69 30.55 16.22
N SER A 47 -3.84 31.68 16.99
CA SER A 47 -4.96 32.59 16.78
C SER A 47 -4.89 33.28 15.42
N ASP A 48 -6.05 33.73 14.94
CA ASP A 48 -6.14 34.42 13.66
C ASP A 48 -5.35 35.73 13.67
N GLN A 49 -5.23 36.40 14.82
CA GLN A 49 -4.36 37.57 14.97
C GLN A 49 -2.87 37.24 14.74
N ASN A 50 -2.38 36.14 15.32
CA ASN A 50 -0.98 35.75 15.16
C ASN A 50 -0.69 35.28 13.74
N LEU A 51 -1.65 34.54 13.13
CA LEU A 51 -1.55 34.13 11.74
C LEU A 51 -1.57 35.34 10.80
N ASN A 52 -2.47 36.33 11.04
CA ASN A 52 -2.53 37.55 10.26
C ASN A 52 -1.23 38.37 10.36
N ARG A 53 -0.63 38.44 11.55
CA ARG A 53 0.69 39.08 11.72
C ARG A 53 1.79 38.36 10.96
N LEU A 54 1.82 37.02 11.00
CA LEU A 54 2.77 36.22 10.24
C LEU A 54 2.65 36.49 8.74
N LEU A 55 1.43 36.34 8.19
CA LEU A 55 1.17 36.55 6.77
C LEU A 55 1.50 37.97 6.34
N GLY A 56 1.13 38.99 7.13
CA GLY A 56 1.49 40.37 6.87
C GLY A 56 3.00 40.59 6.83
N LYS A 57 3.72 39.95 7.76
CA LYS A 57 5.20 40.05 7.79
C LYS A 57 5.85 39.38 6.60
N LEU A 58 5.29 38.22 6.14
CA LEU A 58 5.78 37.55 4.94
C LEU A 58 5.54 38.40 3.68
N GLU A 59 4.37 39.04 3.55
CA GLU A 59 4.02 39.89 2.41
C GLU A 59 4.90 41.11 2.28
N GLU A 60 5.40 41.68 3.42
CA GLU A 60 6.40 42.77 3.42
C GLU A 60 7.65 42.40 2.61
N TYR A 61 8.06 41.14 2.63
CA TYR A 61 9.21 40.61 1.89
C TYR A 61 8.93 40.20 0.45
N GLN A 62 7.70 40.41 -0.03
CA GLN A 62 7.30 40.16 -1.41
C GLN A 62 7.53 38.71 -1.89
N PRO A 63 6.97 37.67 -1.24
CA PRO A 63 7.00 36.33 -1.77
C PRO A 63 6.24 36.28 -3.08
N LEU A 64 6.58 35.32 -3.92
CA LEU A 64 5.82 35.08 -5.15
C LEU A 64 4.43 34.47 -4.84
N ALA A 65 4.39 33.51 -3.93
CA ALA A 65 3.16 32.90 -3.40
C ALA A 65 3.38 32.41 -1.98
N ILE A 66 2.32 32.39 -1.19
CA ILE A 66 2.27 31.80 0.15
C ILE A 66 1.24 30.68 0.14
N GLY A 67 1.66 29.44 0.38
CA GLY A 67 0.76 28.31 0.62
C GLY A 67 0.49 28.19 2.12
N LEU A 68 -0.75 28.35 2.50
CA LEU A 68 -1.19 28.22 3.89
C LEU A 68 -1.78 26.85 4.13
N ASP A 69 -0.95 25.91 4.61
CA ASP A 69 -1.34 24.56 4.98
C ASP A 69 -1.92 24.53 6.40
N ILE A 70 -2.96 25.32 6.61
CA ILE A 70 -3.68 25.46 7.89
C ILE A 70 -5.15 25.75 7.59
N PHE A 71 -6.04 24.87 8.01
CA PHE A 71 -7.48 25.08 7.88
C PHE A 71 -7.96 26.26 8.69
N ARG A 72 -8.83 27.11 8.11
CA ARG A 72 -9.43 28.30 8.71
C ARG A 72 -10.89 28.48 8.27
N ASP A 73 -11.61 27.37 8.30
CA ASP A 73 -13.06 27.31 8.08
C ASP A 73 -13.86 27.91 9.25
N VAL A 74 -13.28 27.88 10.45
CA VAL A 74 -13.88 28.44 11.68
C VAL A 74 -12.97 29.49 12.30
N PRO A 75 -13.53 30.54 12.95
CA PRO A 75 -12.78 31.57 13.66
C PRO A 75 -11.96 31.01 14.81
N ILE A 76 -10.71 31.48 14.96
CA ILE A 76 -9.86 31.26 16.13
C ILE A 76 -9.45 32.62 16.68
N GLU A 77 -10.35 33.20 17.42
CA GLU A 77 -10.16 34.55 17.99
C GLU A 77 -8.93 34.66 18.92
N PRO A 78 -8.32 35.83 19.05
CA PRO A 78 -8.73 37.10 18.42
C PRO A 78 -8.23 37.26 16.99
N GLY A 79 -8.87 38.20 16.23
CA GLY A 79 -8.34 38.72 14.98
C GLY A 79 -8.92 38.13 13.71
N HIS A 80 -10.03 37.39 13.80
CA HIS A 80 -10.64 36.69 12.67
C HIS A 80 -11.00 37.64 11.50
N ALA A 81 -11.64 38.76 11.76
CA ALA A 81 -12.06 39.69 10.72
C ALA A 81 -10.87 40.25 9.90
N ASP A 82 -9.77 40.54 10.57
CA ASP A 82 -8.57 41.06 9.90
C ASP A 82 -7.86 39.98 9.07
N LEU A 83 -7.79 38.75 9.61
CA LEU A 83 -7.25 37.61 8.86
C LEU A 83 -8.10 37.35 7.62
N LEU A 84 -9.41 37.24 7.78
CA LEU A 84 -10.34 36.95 6.68
C LEU A 84 -10.22 38.00 5.58
N LYS A 85 -10.20 39.29 5.95
CA LYS A 85 -9.98 40.38 5.00
C LYS A 85 -8.67 40.21 4.23
N ARG A 86 -7.58 39.84 4.89
CA ARG A 86 -6.29 39.57 4.24
C ARG A 86 -6.39 38.41 3.26
N LEU A 87 -6.94 37.27 3.69
CA LEU A 87 -7.10 36.07 2.84
C LEU A 87 -7.95 36.35 1.61
N GLN A 88 -8.98 37.19 1.72
CA GLN A 88 -9.82 37.59 0.60
C GLN A 88 -9.12 38.55 -0.37
N GLN A 89 -8.30 39.47 0.13
CA GLN A 89 -7.70 40.56 -0.68
C GLN A 89 -6.33 40.24 -1.26
N SER A 90 -5.53 39.40 -0.58
CA SER A 90 -4.19 39.06 -1.05
C SER A 90 -4.25 38.10 -2.24
N ASP A 91 -3.63 38.47 -3.35
CA ASP A 91 -3.46 37.63 -4.54
C ASP A 91 -2.34 36.58 -4.41
N ARG A 92 -1.56 36.66 -3.34
CA ARG A 92 -0.40 35.80 -3.09
C ARG A 92 -0.69 34.61 -2.19
N ILE A 93 -1.76 34.66 -1.38
CA ILE A 93 -2.07 33.62 -0.40
C ILE A 93 -3.01 32.59 -1.03
N ILE A 94 -2.56 31.35 -1.03
CA ILE A 94 -3.36 30.17 -1.40
C ILE A 94 -3.72 29.44 -0.11
N THR A 95 -5.02 29.27 0.11
CA THR A 95 -5.56 28.57 1.29
C THR A 95 -5.94 27.13 0.96
N VAL A 96 -6.29 26.36 1.97
CA VAL A 96 -6.64 24.94 1.79
C VAL A 96 -8.08 24.65 2.15
N CYS A 97 -8.62 23.64 1.48
CA CYS A 97 -9.80 22.89 1.88
C CYS A 97 -9.47 21.39 1.90
N LYS A 98 -10.36 20.59 2.42
CA LYS A 98 -10.27 19.13 2.44
C LYS A 98 -11.57 18.52 1.94
N SER A 99 -11.45 17.52 1.07
CA SER A 99 -12.60 16.78 0.57
C SER A 99 -13.26 15.94 1.67
N GLY A 100 -14.57 15.81 1.62
CA GLY A 100 -15.30 14.88 2.45
C GLY A 100 -15.12 13.43 2.02
N SER A 101 -15.31 12.52 2.95
CA SER A 101 -15.37 11.08 2.71
C SER A 101 -16.59 10.50 3.43
N ALA A 102 -16.87 9.21 3.26
CA ALA A 102 -18.00 8.56 3.94
C ALA A 102 -17.99 8.75 5.48
N ASP A 103 -16.79 8.85 6.05
CA ASP A 103 -16.59 8.94 7.52
C ASP A 103 -16.16 10.34 7.99
N ASN A 104 -15.92 11.28 7.06
CA ASN A 104 -15.44 12.62 7.40
C ASN A 104 -16.12 13.68 6.53
N PRO A 105 -16.75 14.71 7.12
CA PRO A 105 -17.49 15.74 6.38
C PRO A 105 -16.60 16.69 5.54
N GLY A 106 -15.29 16.51 5.54
CA GLY A 106 -14.37 17.44 4.91
C GLY A 106 -14.19 18.74 5.70
N VAL A 107 -13.43 19.69 5.14
CA VAL A 107 -13.18 21.01 5.72
C VAL A 107 -13.28 22.05 4.61
N PRO A 108 -14.24 22.98 4.66
CA PRO A 108 -14.35 24.02 3.65
C PRO A 108 -13.20 25.04 3.75
N PRO A 109 -12.94 25.79 2.68
CA PRO A 109 -11.96 26.88 2.69
C PRO A 109 -12.45 28.04 3.58
N PRO A 110 -11.55 28.98 3.91
CA PRO A 110 -11.95 30.22 4.59
C PRO A 110 -13.01 30.97 3.77
N PRO A 111 -14.05 31.52 4.41
CA PRO A 111 -15.16 32.15 3.71
C PRO A 111 -14.75 33.31 2.79
N GLY A 112 -15.27 33.30 1.55
CA GLY A 112 -15.10 34.39 0.60
C GLY A 112 -13.69 34.51 -0.02
N VAL A 113 -12.83 33.54 0.18
CA VAL A 113 -11.58 33.42 -0.60
C VAL A 113 -11.94 32.99 -2.01
N PRO A 114 -11.42 33.65 -3.07
CA PRO A 114 -11.65 33.24 -4.45
C PRO A 114 -11.20 31.81 -4.73
N GLU A 115 -11.98 31.09 -5.52
CA GLU A 115 -11.76 29.67 -5.83
C GLU A 115 -10.39 29.37 -6.44
N ASP A 116 -9.88 30.28 -7.28
CA ASP A 116 -8.54 30.16 -7.88
C ASP A 116 -7.39 30.27 -6.87
N ARG A 117 -7.70 30.55 -5.61
CA ARG A 117 -6.77 30.61 -4.47
C ARG A 117 -7.10 29.61 -3.37
N VAL A 118 -7.88 28.59 -3.70
CA VAL A 118 -8.18 27.47 -2.83
C VAL A 118 -7.63 26.20 -3.45
N GLY A 119 -6.73 25.50 -2.74
CA GLY A 119 -6.23 24.20 -3.12
C GLY A 119 -6.68 23.12 -2.14
N PHE A 120 -6.79 21.87 -2.55
CA PHE A 120 -6.98 20.81 -1.57
C PHE A 120 -5.65 20.42 -0.90
N ALA A 121 -5.72 20.03 0.38
CA ALA A 121 -4.57 19.56 1.15
C ALA A 121 -4.51 18.02 1.27
N ASP A 122 -5.44 17.30 0.68
CA ASP A 122 -5.51 15.85 0.76
C ASP A 122 -4.26 15.19 0.16
N GLN A 123 -3.77 14.15 0.87
CA GLN A 123 -2.64 13.34 0.43
C GLN A 123 -3.10 11.93 0.09
N VAL A 124 -2.49 11.34 -0.93
CA VAL A 124 -2.71 9.93 -1.27
C VAL A 124 -1.80 9.08 -0.39
N ILE A 125 -2.41 8.33 0.51
CA ILE A 125 -1.71 7.45 1.45
C ILE A 125 -1.93 6.02 0.99
N ASP A 126 -0.85 5.29 0.76
CA ASP A 126 -0.92 3.87 0.43
C ASP A 126 -1.45 3.05 1.62
N THR A 127 -1.91 1.84 1.36
CA THR A 127 -2.53 0.98 2.39
C THR A 127 -1.63 0.64 3.57
N ASP A 128 -0.31 0.79 3.41
CA ASP A 128 0.69 0.65 4.47
C ASP A 128 0.97 1.94 5.25
N GLY A 129 0.23 3.02 4.96
CA GLY A 129 0.36 4.31 5.63
C GLY A 129 1.48 5.20 5.09
N ILE A 130 2.06 4.88 3.94
CA ILE A 130 3.18 5.62 3.34
C ILE A 130 2.69 6.47 2.17
N ILE A 131 3.14 7.72 2.08
CA ILE A 131 2.92 8.59 0.93
C ILE A 131 4.04 8.35 -0.08
N ARG A 132 3.70 7.74 -1.22
CA ARG A 132 4.60 7.56 -2.37
C ARG A 132 4.09 8.27 -3.62
N ARG A 133 2.86 8.77 -3.56
CA ARG A 133 2.15 9.37 -4.69
C ARG A 133 1.73 10.81 -4.37
N SER A 134 1.72 11.65 -5.37
CA SER A 134 1.22 13.02 -5.29
C SER A 134 -0.01 13.16 -6.18
N LEU A 135 -1.10 13.68 -5.63
CA LEU A 135 -2.30 14.05 -6.35
C LEU A 135 -2.19 15.51 -6.79
N LEU A 136 -2.13 15.74 -8.10
CA LEU A 136 -1.98 17.10 -8.64
C LEU A 136 -3.33 17.81 -8.73
N PHE A 137 -4.32 17.13 -9.28
CA PHE A 137 -5.69 17.64 -9.40
C PHE A 137 -6.70 16.50 -9.42
N ILE A 138 -7.93 16.81 -9.06
CA ILE A 138 -9.05 15.86 -8.99
C ILE A 138 -10.36 16.56 -9.33
N THR A 139 -11.29 15.83 -9.91
CA THR A 139 -12.71 16.21 -9.92
C THR A 139 -13.38 15.41 -8.79
N PRO A 140 -13.88 16.05 -7.74
CA PRO A 140 -14.49 15.34 -6.61
C PRO A 140 -15.66 14.47 -7.08
N ALA A 141 -15.80 13.29 -6.49
CA ALA A 141 -16.97 12.44 -6.74
C ALA A 141 -18.23 13.11 -6.17
N PRO A 142 -19.41 12.95 -6.82
CA PRO A 142 -20.66 13.43 -6.26
C PRO A 142 -20.88 12.85 -4.86
N SER A 143 -21.07 13.69 -3.85
CA SER A 143 -21.30 13.22 -2.50
C SER A 143 -22.65 12.50 -2.41
N ASN A 144 -22.64 11.19 -2.19
CA ASN A 144 -23.85 10.40 -1.92
C ASN A 144 -24.37 10.59 -0.49
N THR A 145 -23.90 11.59 0.25
CA THR A 145 -24.34 11.86 1.60
C THR A 145 -25.76 12.43 1.56
N PRO A 146 -26.77 11.77 2.17
CA PRO A 146 -28.11 12.34 2.23
C PRO A 146 -28.04 13.70 2.93
N ALA A 147 -28.68 14.71 2.36
CA ALA A 147 -28.78 16.09 2.87
C ALA A 147 -29.46 16.21 4.26
N SER A 148 -29.45 15.16 5.07
CA SER A 148 -30.13 15.06 6.37
C SER A 148 -29.27 15.42 7.59
N SER A 149 -27.97 15.63 7.42
CA SER A 149 -27.19 16.27 8.48
C SER A 149 -27.28 17.78 8.31
N SER A 150 -27.79 18.47 9.30
CA SER A 150 -28.09 19.92 9.40
C SER A 150 -26.85 20.85 9.24
N ARG A 151 -25.81 20.41 8.57
CA ARG A 151 -24.61 21.11 8.08
C ARG A 151 -24.15 20.50 6.76
N ALA A 152 -25.04 20.27 5.79
CA ALA A 152 -24.64 20.15 4.41
C ALA A 152 -24.05 21.52 4.03
N ASN A 153 -22.74 21.64 4.12
CA ASN A 153 -22.00 22.84 3.76
C ASN A 153 -21.96 22.85 2.23
N THR A 154 -22.99 23.45 1.61
CA THR A 154 -23.11 23.61 0.16
C THR A 154 -22.00 24.49 -0.44
N ASP A 155 -21.11 25.01 0.43
CA ASP A 155 -20.07 25.97 0.06
C ASP A 155 -18.65 25.35 0.10
N ASN A 156 -18.50 24.03 0.25
CA ASN A 156 -17.20 23.41 0.18
C ASN A 156 -16.85 23.07 -1.27
N ILE A 157 -16.04 23.92 -1.91
CA ILE A 157 -15.54 23.69 -3.28
C ILE A 157 -14.79 22.35 -3.38
N CYS A 158 -14.21 21.84 -2.30
CA CYS A 158 -13.53 20.56 -2.30
C CYS A 158 -14.48 19.35 -2.47
N ASP A 159 -15.80 19.57 -2.39
CA ASP A 159 -16.83 18.54 -2.61
C ASP A 159 -17.66 18.84 -3.87
N ASP A 160 -17.31 19.88 -4.63
CA ASP A 160 -18.01 20.25 -5.87
C ASP A 160 -17.55 19.37 -7.05
N SER A 161 -18.41 18.44 -7.44
CA SER A 161 -18.16 17.54 -8.57
C SER A 161 -18.19 18.20 -9.95
N SER A 162 -18.58 19.48 -10.04
CA SER A 162 -18.60 20.24 -11.31
C SER A 162 -17.27 20.92 -11.61
N THR A 163 -16.39 21.03 -10.60
CA THR A 163 -15.14 21.80 -10.70
C THR A 163 -13.92 20.89 -10.56
N GLN A 164 -12.92 21.06 -11.43
CA GLN A 164 -11.62 20.44 -11.27
C GLN A 164 -10.82 21.21 -10.23
N LEU A 165 -10.45 20.54 -9.15
CA LEU A 165 -9.66 21.12 -8.07
C LEU A 165 -8.18 20.80 -8.23
N LEU A 166 -7.34 21.78 -7.95
CA LEU A 166 -5.90 21.63 -7.89
C LEU A 166 -5.45 21.45 -6.45
N SER A 167 -4.41 20.62 -6.22
CA SER A 167 -3.78 20.55 -4.90
C SER A 167 -3.05 21.85 -4.57
N LEU A 168 -2.90 22.14 -3.27
CA LEU A 168 -2.09 23.26 -2.78
C LEU A 168 -0.71 23.29 -3.45
N SER A 169 -0.05 22.14 -3.50
CA SER A 169 1.29 22.01 -4.08
C SER A 169 1.31 22.33 -5.57
N PHE A 170 0.34 21.82 -6.32
CA PHE A 170 0.29 22.06 -7.76
C PHE A 170 -0.03 23.52 -8.08
N GLN A 171 -0.97 24.13 -7.36
CA GLN A 171 -1.26 25.58 -7.51
C GLN A 171 -0.01 26.45 -7.24
N LEU A 172 0.74 26.17 -6.17
CA LEU A 172 1.97 26.88 -5.85
C LEU A 172 3.02 26.75 -6.95
N ALA A 173 3.19 25.52 -7.48
CA ALA A 173 4.10 25.28 -8.59
C ALA A 173 3.66 26.03 -9.85
N LEU A 174 2.35 26.01 -10.20
CA LEU A 174 1.82 26.75 -11.34
C LEU A 174 2.01 28.26 -11.21
N ARG A 175 1.78 28.83 -10.01
CA ARG A 175 2.06 30.26 -9.77
C ARG A 175 3.52 30.62 -10.05
N TYR A 176 4.45 29.76 -9.64
CA TYR A 176 5.88 29.96 -9.90
C TYR A 176 6.23 29.84 -11.40
N LEU A 177 5.63 28.87 -12.09
CA LEU A 177 5.85 28.63 -13.51
C LEU A 177 5.20 29.71 -14.40
N GLN A 178 4.03 30.21 -13.99
CA GLN A 178 3.29 31.25 -14.71
C GLN A 178 4.11 32.55 -14.88
N VAL A 179 4.87 32.97 -13.87
CA VAL A 179 5.78 34.13 -13.96
C VAL A 179 6.84 33.91 -15.04
N ARG A 180 7.18 32.65 -15.33
CA ARG A 180 8.11 32.24 -16.39
C ARG A 180 7.41 31.94 -17.71
N LYS A 181 6.11 32.27 -17.83
CA LYS A 181 5.26 32.04 -19.01
C LYS A 181 5.11 30.57 -19.39
N ILE A 182 5.24 29.68 -18.41
CA ILE A 182 4.96 28.25 -18.55
C ILE A 182 3.54 28.01 -18.03
N GLN A 183 2.67 27.55 -18.91
CA GLN A 183 1.28 27.23 -18.60
C GLN A 183 1.02 25.73 -18.75
N PRO A 184 0.02 25.17 -18.07
CA PRO A 184 -0.37 23.78 -18.26
C PRO A 184 -1.02 23.60 -19.64
N GLU A 185 -0.58 22.58 -20.33
CA GLU A 185 -1.12 22.08 -21.58
C GLU A 185 -1.39 20.58 -21.44
N PHE A 186 -2.24 20.03 -22.28
CA PHE A 186 -2.42 18.59 -22.36
C PHE A 186 -1.95 18.07 -23.71
N THR A 187 -1.28 16.92 -23.70
CA THR A 187 -0.88 16.22 -24.92
C THR A 187 -2.10 15.58 -25.60
N THR A 188 -1.91 15.05 -26.80
CA THR A 188 -2.97 14.29 -27.51
C THR A 188 -3.35 12.98 -26.80
N ALA A 189 -2.52 12.52 -25.86
CA ALA A 189 -2.77 11.36 -24.99
C ALA A 189 -3.36 11.76 -23.63
N ASP A 190 -3.84 13.01 -23.49
CA ASP A 190 -4.41 13.58 -22.27
C ASP A 190 -3.43 13.63 -21.07
N GLU A 191 -2.14 13.71 -21.35
CA GLU A 191 -1.10 13.84 -20.34
C GLU A 191 -0.78 15.32 -20.08
N LEU A 192 -0.62 15.69 -18.80
CA LEU A 192 -0.24 17.04 -18.40
C LEU A 192 1.17 17.39 -18.89
N LYS A 193 1.28 18.53 -19.59
CA LYS A 193 2.55 19.08 -20.07
C LYS A 193 2.79 20.46 -19.48
N LEU A 194 3.97 20.65 -18.88
CA LEU A 194 4.45 21.94 -18.38
C LEU A 194 5.78 22.27 -19.08
N GLY A 195 5.75 23.22 -20.00
CA GLY A 195 6.92 23.54 -20.83
C GLY A 195 7.31 22.36 -21.72
N SER A 196 8.51 21.82 -21.53
CA SER A 196 8.98 20.61 -22.25
C SER A 196 8.68 19.30 -21.51
N THR A 197 8.29 19.35 -20.24
CA THR A 197 8.11 18.19 -19.39
C THR A 197 6.68 17.66 -19.47
N VAL A 198 6.55 16.37 -19.73
CA VAL A 198 5.27 15.65 -19.69
C VAL A 198 5.19 14.87 -18.37
N PHE A 199 4.11 15.06 -17.65
CA PHE A 199 3.77 14.35 -16.43
C PHE A 199 2.79 13.25 -16.80
N ARG A 200 3.29 12.01 -16.93
CA ARG A 200 2.42 10.85 -17.19
C ARG A 200 1.63 10.52 -15.91
N PRO A 201 0.29 10.37 -15.98
CA PRO A 201 -0.48 9.91 -14.83
C PRO A 201 -0.12 8.47 -14.48
N LEU A 202 -0.18 8.15 -13.20
CA LEU A 202 0.02 6.79 -12.70
C LEU A 202 -1.15 5.91 -13.13
N GLU A 203 -0.86 4.70 -13.59
CA GLU A 203 -1.83 3.66 -13.89
C GLU A 203 -1.91 2.64 -12.74
N GLU A 204 -2.99 1.86 -12.67
CA GLU A 204 -3.29 0.95 -11.55
C GLU A 204 -2.19 -0.06 -11.25
N ASN A 205 -1.43 -0.47 -12.28
CA ASN A 205 -0.40 -1.51 -12.20
C ASN A 205 1.01 -0.98 -12.52
N ASP A 206 1.23 0.33 -12.46
CA ASP A 206 2.56 0.90 -12.70
C ASP A 206 3.58 0.51 -11.62
N GLY A 207 4.76 0.10 -12.02
CA GLY A 207 5.84 -0.28 -11.12
C GLY A 207 5.50 -1.47 -10.24
N GLY A 208 5.53 -1.28 -8.92
CA GLY A 208 5.19 -2.35 -7.97
C GLY A 208 3.73 -2.38 -7.53
N TYR A 209 2.89 -1.46 -8.00
CA TYR A 209 1.47 -1.42 -7.63
C TYR A 209 0.68 -2.54 -8.30
N GLN A 210 -0.39 -2.98 -7.64
CA GLN A 210 -1.36 -3.94 -8.15
C GLN A 210 -2.77 -3.44 -7.81
N ASN A 211 -3.52 -3.02 -8.83
CA ASN A 211 -4.86 -2.42 -8.70
C ASN A 211 -4.89 -1.22 -7.74
N ALA A 212 -3.90 -0.33 -7.86
CA ALA A 212 -3.87 0.90 -7.08
C ALA A 212 -5.07 1.80 -7.40
N ASP A 213 -5.59 2.48 -6.38
CA ASP A 213 -6.56 3.56 -6.61
C ASP A 213 -5.83 4.76 -7.23
N VAL A 214 -6.06 5.00 -8.50
CA VAL A 214 -5.46 6.09 -9.29
C VAL A 214 -6.47 7.22 -9.57
N GLY A 215 -7.51 7.35 -8.75
CA GLY A 215 -8.49 8.44 -8.85
C GLY A 215 -7.83 9.82 -8.86
N GLY A 216 -8.23 10.70 -9.79
CA GLY A 216 -7.58 11.98 -10.05
C GLY A 216 -6.26 11.86 -10.82
N TYR A 217 -5.51 12.93 -10.91
CA TYR A 217 -4.23 12.95 -11.62
C TYR A 217 -3.07 12.72 -10.63
N GLN A 218 -2.59 11.50 -10.55
CA GLN A 218 -1.55 11.10 -9.62
C GLN A 218 -0.22 10.86 -10.33
N ILE A 219 0.88 11.19 -9.66
CA ILE A 219 2.24 10.87 -10.08
C ILE A 219 3.02 10.29 -8.91
N LEU A 220 4.06 9.50 -9.16
CA LEU A 220 4.98 9.09 -8.11
C LEU A 220 5.80 10.27 -7.59
N LEU A 221 5.92 10.34 -6.26
CA LEU A 221 6.65 11.40 -5.58
C LEU A 221 8.15 11.06 -5.50
N ASN A 222 8.92 11.90 -6.15
CA ASN A 222 10.38 11.82 -6.16
C ASN A 222 10.94 12.71 -5.05
N TYR A 223 11.04 12.18 -3.84
CA TYR A 223 11.51 12.91 -2.66
C TYR A 223 12.95 13.41 -2.84
N ARG A 224 13.21 14.65 -2.46
CA ARG A 224 14.52 15.26 -2.52
C ARG A 224 15.44 14.82 -1.37
N SER A 225 14.89 14.74 -0.15
CA SER A 225 15.63 14.43 1.06
C SER A 225 14.68 13.99 2.17
N PRO A 226 15.15 13.18 3.15
CA PRO A 226 14.32 12.78 4.29
C PRO A 226 14.03 13.91 5.27
N GLU A 227 14.89 14.92 5.35
CA GLU A 227 14.79 15.97 6.38
C GLU A 227 14.09 17.21 5.85
N THR A 228 14.52 17.71 4.70
CA THR A 228 14.01 18.98 4.19
C THR A 228 13.98 19.03 2.66
N ALA A 229 12.83 19.41 2.09
CA ALA A 229 12.76 19.79 0.68
C ALA A 229 13.27 21.20 0.43
N ALA A 230 13.19 22.07 1.43
CA ALA A 230 13.46 23.50 1.37
C ALA A 230 14.07 23.99 2.68
N LYS A 231 14.65 25.19 2.65
CA LYS A 231 15.07 25.86 3.88
C LYS A 231 13.88 26.03 4.83
N GLN A 232 14.09 25.81 6.12
CA GLN A 232 13.07 25.99 7.15
C GLN A 232 13.43 27.13 8.09
N VAL A 233 12.43 27.92 8.45
CA VAL A 233 12.49 28.97 9.49
C VAL A 233 11.28 28.80 10.41
N THR A 234 11.39 29.25 11.67
CA THR A 234 10.27 29.13 12.60
C THR A 234 9.36 30.35 12.54
N LEU A 235 8.11 30.19 12.98
CA LEU A 235 7.17 31.29 13.16
C LEU A 235 7.80 32.43 13.97
N THR A 236 8.43 32.11 15.08
CA THR A 236 9.10 33.13 15.96
C THR A 236 10.17 33.89 15.21
N GLN A 237 11.02 33.22 14.41
CA GLN A 237 12.06 33.89 13.62
C GLN A 237 11.49 34.92 12.64
N VAL A 238 10.38 34.57 11.98
CA VAL A 238 9.70 35.48 11.04
C VAL A 238 9.12 36.68 11.79
N LEU A 239 8.39 36.46 12.88
CA LEU A 239 7.76 37.53 13.66
C LEU A 239 8.77 38.50 14.30
N GLU A 240 9.94 38.00 14.67
CA GLU A 240 11.04 38.80 15.22
C GLU A 240 11.91 39.49 14.15
N GLY A 241 11.65 39.21 12.87
CA GLY A 241 12.46 39.73 11.77
C GLY A 241 13.88 39.15 11.70
N LYS A 242 14.12 38.00 12.33
CA LYS A 242 15.42 37.29 12.35
C LYS A 242 15.62 36.36 11.16
N ILE A 243 15.21 36.81 9.99
CA ILE A 243 15.33 36.09 8.73
C ILE A 243 15.94 36.99 7.66
N ASP A 244 16.64 36.38 6.71
CA ASP A 244 17.13 37.09 5.54
C ASP A 244 15.95 37.32 4.57
N PRO A 245 15.60 38.55 4.21
CA PRO A 245 14.55 38.84 3.24
C PRO A 245 14.71 38.13 1.90
N ASN A 246 15.95 37.84 1.49
CA ASN A 246 16.25 37.14 0.25
C ASN A 246 15.77 35.66 0.26
N TRP A 247 15.49 35.12 1.43
CA TRP A 247 14.91 33.78 1.52
C TRP A 247 13.41 33.73 1.22
N ILE A 248 12.74 34.89 1.16
CA ILE A 248 11.30 35.04 0.91
C ILE A 248 11.02 35.69 -0.45
N LYS A 249 11.81 36.72 -0.78
CA LYS A 249 11.56 37.51 -1.99
C LYS A 249 11.53 36.63 -3.25
N ASP A 250 10.45 36.76 -4.05
CA ASP A 250 10.25 36.05 -5.30
C ASP A 250 10.25 34.51 -5.18
N ARG A 251 10.03 33.98 -3.96
CA ARG A 251 9.99 32.54 -3.67
C ARG A 251 8.58 32.09 -3.28
N ILE A 252 8.38 30.78 -3.29
CA ILE A 252 7.21 30.16 -2.69
C ILE A 252 7.48 29.96 -1.21
N VAL A 253 6.56 30.39 -0.37
CA VAL A 253 6.59 30.19 1.07
C VAL A 253 5.46 29.26 1.48
N LEU A 254 5.78 28.15 2.12
CA LEU A 254 4.77 27.24 2.71
C LEU A 254 4.72 27.47 4.21
N VAL A 255 3.52 27.63 4.75
CA VAL A 255 3.27 27.86 6.18
C VAL A 255 2.44 26.72 6.71
N GLY A 256 2.94 25.99 7.71
CA GLY A 256 2.21 24.88 8.31
C GLY A 256 2.81 24.41 9.63
N TYR A 257 2.12 23.48 10.27
CA TYR A 257 2.57 22.90 11.52
C TYR A 257 3.65 21.85 11.28
N THR A 258 4.69 21.89 12.12
CA THR A 258 5.70 20.82 12.25
C THR A 258 5.77 20.32 13.69
N ALA A 259 4.85 20.77 14.53
CA ALA A 259 4.74 20.38 15.93
C ALA A 259 4.13 18.99 16.05
N PRO A 260 4.79 17.99 16.67
CA PRO A 260 4.27 16.64 16.84
C PRO A 260 2.91 16.57 17.55
N SER A 261 2.63 17.56 18.43
CA SER A 261 1.32 17.67 19.12
C SER A 261 0.14 17.87 18.17
N LYS A 262 0.38 18.31 16.91
CA LYS A 262 -0.66 18.52 15.90
C LYS A 262 -1.02 17.27 15.13
N LYS A 263 -0.20 16.22 15.20
CA LYS A 263 -0.43 14.94 14.51
C LYS A 263 -0.65 15.07 13.00
N ASP A 264 -0.04 16.09 12.40
CA ASP A 264 -0.02 16.33 10.96
C ASP A 264 1.26 15.77 10.35
N ASP A 265 1.55 14.52 10.71
CA ASP A 265 2.78 13.82 10.33
C ASP A 265 2.44 12.57 9.53
N PHE A 266 3.09 12.41 8.39
CA PHE A 266 2.84 11.34 7.43
C PHE A 266 4.00 10.36 7.33
N GLY A 267 3.67 9.09 7.11
CA GLY A 267 4.63 8.09 6.71
C GLY A 267 5.16 8.38 5.30
N THR A 268 6.47 8.25 5.11
CA THR A 268 7.14 8.41 3.82
C THR A 268 8.08 7.23 3.59
N PRO A 269 8.65 7.02 2.40
CA PRO A 269 9.68 6.00 2.17
C PRO A 269 10.82 6.01 3.19
N TYR A 270 11.13 7.17 3.76
CA TYR A 270 12.17 7.31 4.77
C TYR A 270 11.77 6.81 6.16
N SER A 271 10.47 6.80 6.47
CA SER A 271 9.93 6.31 7.75
C SER A 271 9.38 4.88 7.66
N ALA A 272 9.27 4.31 6.46
CA ALA A 272 8.74 2.98 6.25
C ALA A 272 9.47 1.93 7.10
N GLY A 273 8.72 1.17 7.89
CA GLY A 273 9.27 0.17 8.81
C GLY A 273 10.07 0.73 9.99
N GLN A 274 10.02 2.05 10.23
CA GLN A 274 10.73 2.73 11.32
C GLN A 274 9.76 3.33 12.35
N GLN A 275 10.32 3.86 13.45
CA GLN A 275 9.54 4.48 14.51
C GLN A 275 8.88 5.79 14.04
N GLU A 276 7.80 6.21 14.72
CA GLU A 276 7.03 7.42 14.43
C GLU A 276 7.85 8.72 14.30
N LYS A 277 8.98 8.82 14.97
CA LYS A 277 9.87 9.99 14.91
C LYS A 277 10.45 10.31 13.53
N PHE A 278 10.30 9.38 12.57
CA PHE A 278 10.76 9.57 11.19
C PHE A 278 9.63 9.97 10.22
N LYS A 279 8.44 10.23 10.75
CA LYS A 279 7.35 10.78 9.95
C LYS A 279 7.67 12.21 9.50
N MET A 280 7.09 12.61 8.36
CA MET A 280 7.32 13.93 7.75
C MET A 280 6.07 14.81 7.94
N PRO A 281 6.22 16.05 8.43
CA PRO A 281 5.09 16.98 8.54
C PRO A 281 4.44 17.27 7.18
N GLY A 282 3.12 17.46 7.15
CA GLY A 282 2.34 17.69 5.93
C GLY A 282 2.86 18.87 5.10
N VAL A 283 3.17 19.98 5.73
CA VAL A 283 3.77 21.15 5.04
C VAL A 283 5.09 20.84 4.36
N VAL A 284 5.89 19.90 4.89
CA VAL A 284 7.15 19.46 4.28
C VAL A 284 6.86 18.51 3.11
N VAL A 285 5.83 17.65 3.21
CA VAL A 285 5.37 16.83 2.08
C VAL A 285 4.93 17.72 0.93
N HIS A 286 4.14 18.76 1.18
CA HIS A 286 3.78 19.76 0.18
C HIS A 286 5.01 20.42 -0.46
N ALA A 287 6.02 20.75 0.33
CA ALA A 287 7.27 21.32 -0.19
C ALA A 287 8.04 20.32 -1.08
N GLN A 288 8.04 19.01 -0.77
CA GLN A 288 8.61 17.97 -1.63
C GLN A 288 7.91 17.93 -2.99
N ILE A 289 6.58 17.97 -3.00
CA ILE A 289 5.77 17.93 -4.22
C ILE A 289 6.04 19.17 -5.10
N VAL A 290 6.01 20.37 -4.51
CA VAL A 290 6.33 21.62 -5.23
C VAL A 290 7.73 21.55 -5.82
N SER A 291 8.71 21.12 -5.02
CA SER A 291 10.10 21.00 -5.46
C SER A 291 10.25 20.01 -6.61
N GLN A 292 9.59 18.85 -6.55
CA GLN A 292 9.60 17.89 -7.65
C GLN A 292 9.09 18.49 -8.96
N ILE A 293 7.92 19.15 -8.92
CA ILE A 293 7.32 19.75 -10.11
C ILE A 293 8.24 20.81 -10.70
N LEU A 294 8.76 21.71 -9.87
CA LEU A 294 9.66 22.78 -10.33
C LEU A 294 10.97 22.23 -10.87
N SER A 295 11.53 21.22 -10.22
CA SER A 295 12.80 20.61 -10.65
C SER A 295 12.63 19.81 -11.94
N ALA A 296 11.51 19.13 -12.13
CA ALA A 296 11.24 18.43 -13.38
C ALA A 296 11.12 19.41 -14.57
N VAL A 297 10.45 20.55 -14.35
CA VAL A 297 10.18 21.53 -15.44
C VAL A 297 11.38 22.44 -15.72
N LEU A 298 12.10 22.87 -14.68
CA LEU A 298 13.13 23.91 -14.80
C LEU A 298 14.55 23.36 -14.81
N ASP A 299 14.79 22.26 -14.09
CA ASP A 299 16.12 21.66 -13.92
C ASP A 299 16.26 20.36 -14.72
N ASN A 300 15.22 19.92 -15.45
CA ASN A 300 15.16 18.66 -16.18
C ASN A 300 15.44 17.43 -15.32
N LEU A 301 15.09 17.47 -14.02
CA LEU A 301 15.15 16.28 -13.18
C LEU A 301 14.11 15.27 -13.64
N PRO A 302 14.49 13.98 -13.76
CA PRO A 302 13.57 12.99 -14.29
C PRO A 302 12.41 12.72 -13.33
N LEU A 303 11.21 12.60 -13.91
CA LEU A 303 10.05 12.01 -13.23
C LEU A 303 10.19 10.49 -13.24
N PHE A 304 9.55 9.80 -12.29
CA PHE A 304 9.54 8.35 -12.32
C PHE A 304 8.91 7.82 -13.60
N TRP A 305 9.55 6.81 -14.16
CA TRP A 305 9.09 6.08 -15.34
C TRP A 305 9.09 4.58 -15.06
N PHE A 306 8.22 3.87 -15.75
CA PHE A 306 7.98 2.44 -15.60
C PHE A 306 8.15 1.76 -16.95
N TRP A 307 8.47 0.48 -16.92
CA TRP A 307 8.40 -0.34 -18.11
C TRP A 307 6.94 -0.69 -18.43
N THR A 308 6.71 -1.02 -19.69
CA THR A 308 5.46 -1.66 -20.09
C THR A 308 5.40 -3.08 -19.49
N GLU A 309 4.21 -3.66 -19.33
CA GLU A 309 4.03 -5.02 -18.83
C GLU A 309 4.93 -6.04 -19.53
N TRP A 310 5.08 -5.95 -20.86
CA TRP A 310 5.98 -6.81 -21.62
C TRP A 310 7.46 -6.63 -21.25
N GLY A 311 7.86 -5.41 -20.95
CA GLY A 311 9.22 -5.12 -20.48
C GLY A 311 9.50 -5.79 -19.14
N GLU A 312 8.55 -5.74 -18.22
CA GLU A 312 8.64 -6.39 -16.91
C GLU A 312 8.63 -7.91 -17.03
N VAL A 313 7.77 -8.49 -17.85
CA VAL A 313 7.78 -9.93 -18.14
C VAL A 313 9.13 -10.39 -18.68
N LEU A 314 9.71 -9.65 -19.64
CA LEU A 314 11.04 -9.98 -20.19
C LEU A 314 12.14 -9.85 -19.13
N TRP A 315 12.03 -8.87 -18.24
CA TRP A 315 12.97 -8.69 -17.13
C TRP A 315 12.92 -9.86 -16.14
N ILE A 316 11.71 -10.25 -15.72
CA ILE A 316 11.48 -11.40 -14.83
C ILE A 316 11.96 -12.70 -15.49
N ALA A 317 11.58 -12.92 -16.76
CA ALA A 317 12.00 -14.09 -17.52
C ALA A 317 13.52 -14.15 -17.69
N GLY A 318 14.17 -13.02 -18.00
CA GLY A 318 15.62 -12.92 -18.15
C GLY A 318 16.36 -13.36 -16.89
N TRP A 319 15.98 -12.83 -15.71
CA TRP A 319 16.58 -13.23 -14.45
C TRP A 319 16.25 -14.68 -14.05
N SER A 320 15.05 -15.16 -14.39
CA SER A 320 14.68 -16.57 -14.21
C SER A 320 15.56 -17.50 -15.04
N VAL A 321 15.82 -17.15 -16.30
CA VAL A 321 16.75 -17.90 -17.18
C VAL A 321 18.17 -17.89 -16.62
N VAL A 322 18.64 -16.74 -16.12
CA VAL A 322 19.96 -16.65 -15.47
C VAL A 322 20.04 -17.61 -14.29
N GLY A 323 19.01 -17.65 -13.42
CA GLY A 323 18.93 -18.59 -12.29
C GLY A 323 19.01 -20.05 -12.74
N GLY A 324 18.25 -20.41 -13.78
CA GLY A 324 18.26 -21.75 -14.36
C GLY A 324 19.63 -22.13 -14.94
N ILE A 325 20.28 -21.24 -15.70
CA ILE A 325 21.62 -21.47 -16.27
C ILE A 325 22.66 -21.66 -15.17
N LEU A 326 22.64 -20.84 -14.12
CA LEU A 326 23.56 -20.98 -12.99
C LEU A 326 23.41 -22.33 -12.31
N ALA A 327 22.17 -22.75 -12.03
CA ALA A 327 21.87 -24.03 -11.41
C ALA A 327 22.31 -25.22 -12.29
N TRP A 328 22.13 -25.10 -13.63
CA TRP A 328 22.53 -26.13 -14.57
C TRP A 328 24.06 -26.24 -14.70
N ARG A 329 24.80 -25.12 -14.73
CA ARG A 329 26.25 -25.10 -15.00
C ARG A 329 27.09 -25.35 -13.77
N ILE A 330 26.64 -24.96 -12.57
CA ILE A 330 27.42 -24.97 -11.34
C ILE A 330 27.03 -26.17 -10.47
N GLY A 331 27.82 -27.24 -10.56
CA GLY A 331 27.59 -28.45 -9.76
C GLY A 331 28.06 -28.37 -8.29
N HIS A 332 28.97 -27.44 -7.96
CA HIS A 332 29.51 -27.32 -6.61
C HIS A 332 28.64 -26.37 -5.75
N PRO A 333 28.08 -26.82 -4.60
CA PRO A 333 27.09 -26.05 -3.85
C PRO A 333 27.59 -24.72 -3.29
N ALA A 334 28.85 -24.65 -2.84
CA ALA A 334 29.40 -23.39 -2.33
C ALA A 334 29.65 -22.36 -3.45
N ILE A 335 30.10 -22.81 -4.64
CA ILE A 335 30.26 -21.92 -5.79
C ILE A 335 28.90 -21.46 -6.30
N PHE A 336 27.90 -22.33 -6.31
CA PHE A 336 26.53 -21.99 -6.66
C PHE A 336 25.92 -20.95 -5.71
N ALA A 337 26.09 -21.14 -4.40
CA ALA A 337 25.63 -20.16 -3.42
C ALA A 337 26.32 -18.79 -3.61
N LEU A 338 27.64 -18.79 -3.81
CA LEU A 338 28.39 -17.54 -4.08
C LEU A 338 27.91 -16.87 -5.38
N ALA A 339 27.74 -17.64 -6.46
CA ALA A 339 27.22 -17.12 -7.73
C ALA A 339 25.80 -16.57 -7.57
N GLY A 340 24.95 -17.22 -6.79
CA GLY A 340 23.61 -16.74 -6.44
C GLY A 340 23.63 -15.38 -5.74
N VAL A 341 24.50 -15.23 -4.72
CA VAL A 341 24.68 -13.93 -4.02
C VAL A 341 25.17 -12.84 -4.97
N VAL A 342 26.14 -13.14 -5.82
CA VAL A 342 26.65 -12.18 -6.82
C VAL A 342 25.55 -11.79 -7.82
N THR A 343 24.75 -12.75 -8.26
CA THR A 343 23.66 -12.51 -9.22
C THR A 343 22.54 -11.67 -8.60
N LEU A 344 22.14 -11.97 -7.36
CA LEU A 344 21.17 -11.14 -6.61
C LEU A 344 21.70 -9.72 -6.36
N GLY A 345 22.98 -9.61 -5.99
CA GLY A 345 23.64 -8.32 -5.87
C GLY A 345 23.67 -7.55 -7.21
N GLY A 346 23.85 -8.26 -8.32
CA GLY A 346 23.75 -7.68 -9.67
C GLY A 346 22.34 -7.19 -10.00
N LEU A 347 21.31 -7.99 -9.73
CA LEU A 347 19.91 -7.59 -9.89
C LEU A 347 19.60 -6.30 -9.11
N ILE A 348 19.89 -6.30 -7.80
CA ILE A 348 19.65 -5.14 -6.93
C ILE A 348 20.49 -3.94 -7.41
N GLY A 349 21.74 -4.15 -7.78
CA GLY A 349 22.63 -3.11 -8.27
C GLY A 349 22.14 -2.44 -9.55
N VAL A 350 21.70 -3.22 -10.54
CA VAL A 350 21.15 -2.69 -11.79
C VAL A 350 19.84 -1.96 -11.53
N SER A 351 18.94 -2.54 -10.72
CA SER A 351 17.68 -1.89 -10.34
C SER A 351 17.92 -0.59 -9.60
N PHE A 352 18.92 -0.53 -8.71
CA PHE A 352 19.30 0.70 -8.01
C PHE A 352 19.86 1.77 -8.95
N VAL A 353 20.71 1.39 -9.93
CA VAL A 353 21.20 2.33 -10.94
C VAL A 353 20.04 2.90 -11.75
N LEU A 354 19.10 2.07 -12.20
CA LEU A 354 17.90 2.54 -12.89
C LEU A 354 17.09 3.48 -12.00
N PHE A 355 16.93 3.14 -10.72
CA PHE A 355 16.20 3.95 -9.74
C PHE A 355 16.83 5.34 -9.53
N THR A 356 18.16 5.45 -9.53
CA THR A 356 18.84 6.77 -9.45
C THR A 356 18.56 7.65 -10.68
N HIS A 357 18.11 7.04 -11.79
CA HIS A 357 17.63 7.73 -12.99
C HIS A 357 16.09 7.75 -13.09
N ALA A 358 15.44 7.63 -11.93
CA ALA A 358 13.99 7.60 -11.77
C ALA A 358 13.29 6.46 -12.53
N GLY A 359 13.96 5.36 -12.82
CA GLY A 359 13.34 4.14 -13.35
C GLY A 359 12.96 3.20 -12.22
N TRP A 360 11.68 2.92 -12.03
CA TRP A 360 11.25 1.91 -11.08
C TRP A 360 10.92 0.61 -11.80
N VAL A 361 11.74 -0.40 -11.56
CA VAL A 361 11.61 -1.75 -12.14
C VAL A 361 11.41 -2.76 -11.02
N PRO A 362 10.65 -3.85 -11.26
CA PRO A 362 10.39 -4.86 -10.23
C PRO A 362 11.68 -5.55 -9.79
N ILE A 363 11.78 -5.83 -8.47
CA ILE A 363 12.90 -6.53 -7.82
C ILE A 363 12.43 -7.84 -7.18
N ALA A 364 11.28 -7.85 -6.53
CA ALA A 364 10.78 -9.01 -5.81
C ALA A 364 10.41 -10.14 -6.79
N ALA A 365 9.65 -9.83 -7.85
CA ALA A 365 9.23 -10.82 -8.83
C ALA A 365 10.41 -11.50 -9.54
N PRO A 366 11.43 -10.80 -10.10
CA PRO A 366 12.59 -11.46 -10.72
C PRO A 366 13.47 -12.18 -9.69
N THR A 367 13.53 -11.71 -8.43
CA THR A 367 14.23 -12.43 -7.35
C THR A 367 13.58 -13.79 -7.09
N ILE A 368 12.26 -13.82 -6.96
CA ILE A 368 11.50 -15.06 -6.77
C ILE A 368 11.66 -15.97 -7.99
N GLY A 369 11.55 -15.43 -9.20
CA GLY A 369 11.73 -16.17 -10.45
C GLY A 369 13.12 -16.80 -10.54
N LEU A 370 14.17 -16.05 -10.22
CA LEU A 370 15.55 -16.53 -10.19
C LEU A 370 15.72 -17.68 -9.18
N ILE A 371 15.20 -17.53 -7.98
CA ILE A 371 15.31 -18.56 -6.92
C ILE A 371 14.50 -19.79 -7.33
N ALA A 372 13.24 -19.62 -7.73
CA ALA A 372 12.36 -20.72 -8.08
C ALA A 372 12.92 -21.58 -9.24
N THR A 373 13.39 -20.92 -10.30
CA THR A 373 14.01 -21.64 -11.43
C THR A 373 15.32 -22.32 -11.05
N SER A 374 16.14 -21.67 -10.22
CA SER A 374 17.36 -22.29 -9.69
C SER A 374 17.07 -23.55 -8.88
N VAL A 375 16.09 -23.47 -7.97
CA VAL A 375 15.67 -24.61 -7.15
C VAL A 375 15.08 -25.71 -8.01
N SER A 376 14.21 -25.38 -8.97
CA SER A 376 13.58 -26.35 -9.87
C SER A 376 14.63 -27.11 -10.70
N VAL A 377 15.61 -26.42 -11.29
CA VAL A 377 16.68 -27.06 -12.07
C VAL A 377 17.55 -27.96 -11.18
N VAL A 378 17.89 -27.51 -9.97
CA VAL A 378 18.65 -28.35 -9.01
C VAL A 378 17.85 -29.59 -8.65
N LEU A 379 16.56 -29.48 -8.38
CA LEU A 379 15.71 -30.62 -8.06
C LEU A 379 15.66 -31.62 -9.22
N VAL A 380 15.36 -31.18 -10.45
CA VAL A 380 15.31 -32.04 -11.65
C VAL A 380 16.64 -32.73 -11.90
N ASP A 381 17.76 -32.01 -11.92
CA ASP A 381 19.11 -32.60 -12.14
C ASP A 381 19.47 -33.64 -11.07
N ARG A 382 18.93 -33.51 -9.87
CA ARG A 382 19.20 -34.39 -8.73
C ARG A 382 18.24 -35.58 -8.66
N PHE A 383 16.99 -35.41 -9.10
CA PHE A 383 16.10 -36.54 -9.29
C PHE A 383 16.62 -37.49 -10.36
N GLU A 384 17.11 -36.96 -11.49
CA GLU A 384 17.69 -37.78 -12.56
C GLU A 384 18.98 -38.51 -12.11
N LYS A 385 19.85 -37.87 -11.32
CA LYS A 385 21.12 -38.47 -10.86
C LYS A 385 21.03 -39.27 -9.57
N GLY A 386 19.86 -39.37 -8.93
CA GLY A 386 19.57 -40.29 -7.81
C GLY A 386 20.35 -40.11 -6.51
N GLY A 387 21.17 -39.02 -6.37
CA GLY A 387 22.10 -38.92 -5.25
C GLY A 387 21.80 -37.84 -4.20
N TYR A 388 21.16 -36.75 -4.58
CA TYR A 388 21.06 -35.57 -3.71
C TYR A 388 19.71 -35.45 -2.98
N ALA A 389 18.62 -35.91 -3.57
CA ALA A 389 17.35 -36.03 -2.88
C ALA A 389 17.52 -36.82 -1.58
N LYS A 390 18.30 -37.91 -1.63
CA LYS A 390 18.67 -38.69 -0.44
C LYS A 390 19.53 -37.92 0.58
N LYS A 391 20.38 -36.99 0.15
CA LYS A 391 21.23 -36.19 1.04
C LYS A 391 20.49 -35.01 1.66
N ILE A 392 19.64 -34.31 0.89
CA ILE A 392 18.79 -33.22 1.39
C ILE A 392 17.75 -33.81 2.36
N TYR A 393 17.10 -34.91 1.98
CA TYR A 393 16.16 -35.61 2.86
C TYR A 393 16.82 -36.03 4.19
N LYS A 394 18.01 -36.60 4.15
CA LYS A 394 18.80 -36.90 5.35
C LYS A 394 19.25 -35.63 6.11
N GLY A 395 19.53 -34.53 5.41
CA GLY A 395 19.88 -33.24 6.02
C GLY A 395 18.68 -32.60 6.75
N VAL A 396 17.53 -32.57 6.11
CA VAL A 396 16.26 -32.09 6.67
C VAL A 396 15.83 -32.98 7.85
N GLN A 397 15.92 -34.31 7.73
CA GLN A 397 15.68 -35.22 8.85
C GLN A 397 16.62 -34.96 10.06
N ARG A 398 17.92 -34.62 9.81
CA ARG A 398 18.84 -34.25 10.88
C ARG A 398 18.51 -32.92 11.56
N ILE A 399 18.09 -31.92 10.78
CA ILE A 399 17.79 -30.59 11.30
C ILE A 399 16.48 -30.60 12.09
N PHE A 400 15.47 -31.30 11.61
CA PHE A 400 14.14 -31.30 12.24
C PHE A 400 13.91 -32.51 13.18
N ARG A 401 14.87 -33.47 13.33
CA ARG A 401 14.67 -34.69 14.10
C ARG A 401 13.34 -35.42 13.84
N ILE A 402 12.87 -35.34 12.62
CA ILE A 402 11.67 -36.07 12.22
C ILE A 402 12.16 -37.47 11.81
N GLU A 403 12.30 -38.36 12.74
CA GLU A 403 12.26 -39.79 12.48
C GLU A 403 10.80 -40.11 12.13
N ILE A 404 10.49 -40.10 10.86
CA ILE A 404 9.24 -40.70 10.38
C ILE A 404 9.51 -42.20 10.37
N ASP A 405 9.00 -42.88 11.39
CA ASP A 405 9.04 -44.34 11.46
C ASP A 405 8.26 -44.91 10.27
N GLU A 406 8.90 -45.72 9.43
CA GLU A 406 8.25 -46.38 8.28
C GLU A 406 7.07 -47.26 8.72
N GLU A 407 7.10 -47.78 9.99
CA GLU A 407 5.97 -48.49 10.57
C GLU A 407 4.76 -47.61 10.84
N GLU A 408 4.96 -46.36 11.28
CA GLU A 408 3.89 -45.41 11.51
C GLU A 408 3.25 -44.94 10.19
N LYS A 409 4.07 -44.78 9.14
CA LYS A 409 3.58 -44.50 7.77
C LYS A 409 2.75 -45.65 7.20
N SER A 410 3.17 -46.89 7.44
CA SER A 410 2.42 -48.07 7.02
C SER A 410 1.11 -48.22 7.79
N ARG A 411 1.08 -47.88 9.07
CA ARG A 411 -0.15 -47.81 9.88
C ARG A 411 -1.13 -46.76 9.38
N GLN A 412 -0.63 -45.55 9.13
CA GLN A 412 -1.46 -44.46 8.62
C GLN A 412 -2.04 -44.81 7.25
N LEU A 413 -1.27 -45.42 6.34
CA LEU A 413 -1.76 -45.87 5.04
C LEU A 413 -2.87 -46.96 5.18
N ALA A 414 -2.66 -47.95 6.07
CA ALA A 414 -3.65 -49.00 6.33
C ALA A 414 -4.93 -48.43 6.98
N GLU A 415 -4.81 -47.40 7.80
CA GLU A 415 -5.92 -46.70 8.42
C GLU A 415 -6.75 -45.90 7.40
N TYR A 416 -6.09 -45.21 6.44
CA TYR A 416 -6.74 -44.52 5.33
C TYR A 416 -7.46 -45.49 4.38
N GLU A 417 -6.83 -46.60 4.01
CA GLU A 417 -7.46 -47.66 3.21
C GLU A 417 -8.68 -48.25 3.94
N GLY A 418 -8.61 -48.42 5.26
CA GLY A 418 -9.72 -48.84 6.08
C GLY A 418 -10.90 -47.87 6.11
N MET A 419 -10.62 -46.55 6.10
CA MET A 419 -11.67 -45.52 5.99
C MET A 419 -12.33 -45.51 4.61
N ILE A 420 -11.56 -45.57 3.54
CA ILE A 420 -12.09 -45.63 2.16
C ILE A 420 -13.00 -46.82 1.97
N ASN A 421 -12.61 -48.00 2.47
CA ASN A 421 -13.44 -49.21 2.37
C ASN A 421 -14.73 -49.09 3.17
N ARG A 422 -14.75 -48.42 4.32
CA ARG A 422 -15.97 -48.18 5.10
C ARG A 422 -16.90 -47.20 4.42
N VAL A 423 -16.37 -46.12 3.83
CA VAL A 423 -17.18 -45.17 3.06
C VAL A 423 -17.82 -45.85 1.83
N GLN A 424 -17.07 -46.71 1.14
CA GLN A 424 -17.61 -47.48 0.02
C GLN A 424 -18.69 -48.50 0.45
N GLN A 425 -18.50 -49.18 1.58
CA GLN A 425 -19.52 -50.04 2.15
C GLN A 425 -20.79 -49.28 2.55
N TRP A 426 -20.60 -48.10 3.12
CA TRP A 426 -21.73 -47.24 3.49
C TRP A 426 -22.50 -46.74 2.28
N GLN A 427 -21.82 -46.38 1.20
CA GLN A 427 -22.46 -46.04 -0.08
C GLN A 427 -23.23 -47.22 -0.70
N GLN A 428 -22.70 -48.43 -0.63
CA GLN A 428 -23.41 -49.62 -1.08
C GLN A 428 -24.65 -49.90 -0.23
N GLN A 429 -24.56 -49.78 1.08
CA GLN A 429 -25.73 -49.93 1.96
C GLN A 429 -26.78 -48.85 1.75
N ALA A 430 -26.38 -47.61 1.50
CA ALA A 430 -27.28 -46.51 1.18
C ALA A 430 -27.99 -46.72 -0.16
N GLN A 431 -27.30 -47.28 -1.18
CA GLN A 431 -27.90 -47.67 -2.45
C GLN A 431 -28.88 -48.82 -2.30
N GLU A 432 -28.55 -49.85 -1.52
CA GLU A 432 -29.43 -50.98 -1.26
C GLU A 432 -30.69 -50.60 -0.45
N LEU A 433 -30.60 -49.62 0.44
CA LEU A 433 -31.74 -49.07 1.19
C LEU A 433 -32.62 -48.18 0.29
N GLY A 434 -32.02 -47.43 -0.65
CA GLY A 434 -32.72 -46.59 -1.62
C GLY A 434 -33.56 -47.39 -2.64
N GLU A 435 -33.20 -48.65 -2.89
CA GLU A 435 -33.98 -49.55 -3.79
C GLU A 435 -35.15 -50.27 -3.09
N ARG A 436 -35.25 -50.26 -1.76
CA ARG A 436 -36.27 -50.98 -0.99
C ARG A 436 -37.43 -50.18 -0.44
N GLU A 437 -37.33 -48.86 -0.36
CA GLU A 437 -38.44 -48.05 0.13
C GLU A 437 -38.60 -46.76 -0.68
N SER A 438 -39.82 -46.48 -1.12
CA SER A 438 -40.25 -45.21 -1.66
C SER A 438 -40.07 -44.14 -0.58
N PHE A 439 -39.15 -43.21 -0.79
CA PHE A 439 -38.73 -42.18 0.12
C PHE A 439 -39.88 -41.44 0.80
N PRO A 440 -39.87 -41.30 2.13
CA PRO A 440 -40.42 -40.13 2.82
C PRO A 440 -39.38 -39.01 2.75
N SER A 441 -39.90 -37.80 2.50
CA SER A 441 -39.21 -36.53 2.33
C SER A 441 -37.92 -36.34 3.15
N SER A 442 -36.96 -35.65 2.53
CA SER A 442 -35.61 -35.28 2.96
C SER A 442 -35.42 -34.76 4.41
N GLU A 443 -36.49 -34.50 5.14
CA GLU A 443 -36.45 -34.02 6.53
C GLU A 443 -35.97 -35.05 7.57
N ASN A 444 -36.09 -36.35 7.30
CA ASN A 444 -35.76 -37.38 8.30
C ASN A 444 -34.31 -37.87 8.28
N VAL A 445 -33.54 -37.60 7.22
CA VAL A 445 -32.11 -37.93 7.15
C VAL A 445 -31.30 -36.86 7.84
N SER A 446 -31.70 -35.60 7.69
CA SER A 446 -31.05 -34.47 8.35
C SER A 446 -31.21 -34.47 9.87
N GLN A 447 -32.32 -35.05 10.41
CA GLN A 447 -32.54 -35.10 11.86
C GLN A 447 -31.66 -36.10 12.63
N ARG A 448 -31.14 -37.13 11.96
CA ARG A 448 -30.22 -38.09 12.60
C ARG A 448 -28.76 -37.61 12.65
N PHE A 449 -28.41 -36.63 11.81
CA PHE A 449 -27.09 -35.98 11.83
C PHE A 449 -27.04 -34.70 12.70
N ILE A 450 -28.17 -34.21 13.20
CA ILE A 450 -28.30 -32.96 13.97
C ILE A 450 -28.63 -33.24 15.46
N GLU A 451 -28.21 -34.33 16.02
CA GLU A 451 -28.15 -34.50 17.49
C GLU A 451 -26.81 -34.09 18.11
N ILE A 452 -26.02 -33.33 17.40
CA ILE A 452 -24.92 -32.55 17.99
C ILE A 452 -25.39 -31.08 18.03
N ASP A 453 -25.79 -30.65 19.23
CA ASP A 453 -26.18 -29.30 19.55
C ASP A 453 -25.21 -28.26 18.99
N ASP A 454 -25.67 -27.40 18.10
CA ASP A 454 -25.27 -26.02 17.84
C ASP A 454 -25.40 -25.52 16.38
N ALA A 455 -26.21 -26.15 15.52
CA ALA A 455 -26.46 -25.70 14.13
C ALA A 455 -27.50 -24.54 14.02
N LYS A 456 -27.68 -23.74 15.04
CA LYS A 456 -28.66 -22.62 15.04
C LYS A 456 -28.12 -21.28 14.50
N ALA A 457 -26.92 -21.24 13.91
CA ALA A 457 -26.29 -19.97 13.49
C ALA A 457 -26.05 -19.81 11.99
N LEU A 458 -26.50 -20.70 11.12
CA LEU A 458 -26.31 -20.55 9.65
C LEU A 458 -27.63 -20.67 8.92
N ASN A 459 -28.19 -19.52 8.59
CA ASN A 459 -29.43 -19.34 7.83
C ASN A 459 -29.12 -19.41 6.32
N GLN A 460 -28.73 -20.58 5.80
CA GLN A 460 -28.73 -20.89 4.36
C GLN A 460 -29.04 -22.36 4.17
N SER A 461 -29.86 -22.66 3.16
CA SER A 461 -30.45 -23.99 2.93
C SER A 461 -29.39 -25.10 2.72
N PRO A 462 -29.54 -26.27 3.39
CA PRO A 462 -28.53 -27.33 3.43
C PRO A 462 -28.31 -28.12 2.15
N ASP A 463 -29.27 -28.16 1.25
CA ASP A 463 -29.37 -29.23 0.24
C ASP A 463 -28.45 -29.13 -0.99
N SER A 464 -27.72 -28.01 -1.17
CA SER A 464 -26.81 -27.86 -2.32
C SER A 464 -25.32 -27.97 -1.97
N LEU A 465 -24.94 -27.82 -0.72
CA LEU A 465 -23.54 -27.79 -0.26
C LEU A 465 -22.99 -29.20 0.08
N GLU A 466 -23.82 -30.13 0.51
CA GLU A 466 -23.36 -31.47 0.91
C GLU A 466 -23.05 -32.38 -0.28
N VAL A 467 -23.81 -32.29 -1.36
CA VAL A 467 -23.57 -33.12 -2.56
C VAL A 467 -22.31 -32.68 -3.29
N ASP A 468 -22.11 -31.37 -3.39
CA ASP A 468 -20.95 -30.78 -4.09
C ASP A 468 -19.63 -31.03 -3.32
N TYR A 469 -19.66 -30.98 -1.99
CA TYR A 469 -18.53 -31.29 -1.12
C TYR A 469 -18.10 -32.76 -1.15
N PHE A 470 -19.08 -33.67 -1.24
CA PHE A 470 -18.80 -35.10 -1.29
C PHE A 470 -18.26 -35.54 -2.66
N GLU A 471 -18.75 -34.97 -3.76
CA GLU A 471 -18.19 -35.19 -5.10
C GLU A 471 -16.77 -34.62 -5.22
N GLN A 472 -16.49 -33.44 -4.64
CA GLN A 472 -15.14 -32.86 -4.60
C GLN A 472 -14.17 -33.72 -3.78
N LEU A 473 -14.60 -34.28 -2.66
CA LEU A 473 -13.81 -35.22 -1.86
C LEU A 473 -13.49 -36.50 -2.65
N GLN A 474 -14.46 -37.07 -3.35
CA GLN A 474 -14.26 -38.28 -4.18
C GLN A 474 -13.31 -38.00 -5.35
N GLN A 475 -13.44 -36.85 -5.99
CA GLN A 475 -12.57 -36.45 -7.10
C GLN A 475 -11.14 -36.24 -6.61
N ARG A 476 -10.96 -35.66 -5.44
CA ARG A 476 -9.68 -35.43 -4.82
C ARG A 476 -8.98 -36.69 -4.32
N VAL A 477 -9.75 -37.64 -3.78
CA VAL A 477 -9.27 -38.99 -3.43
C VAL A 477 -8.81 -39.74 -4.67
N LYS A 478 -9.53 -39.63 -5.79
CA LYS A 478 -9.20 -40.26 -7.06
C LYS A 478 -7.98 -39.66 -7.75
N GLU A 479 -7.76 -38.34 -7.57
CA GLU A 479 -6.54 -37.63 -8.01
C GLU A 479 -5.33 -38.06 -7.18
N LEU A 480 -5.53 -38.37 -5.90
CA LEU A 480 -4.49 -38.82 -4.97
C LEU A 480 -4.08 -40.26 -5.17
N GLU A 481 -5.01 -41.15 -5.60
CA GLU A 481 -4.68 -42.51 -5.99
C GLU A 481 -3.81 -42.61 -7.25
N ASN A 482 -3.87 -41.57 -8.11
CA ASN A 482 -3.05 -41.47 -9.33
C ASN A 482 -1.73 -40.74 -9.18
N GLN A 483 -1.46 -40.14 -8.02
CA GLN A 483 -0.20 -39.46 -7.72
C GLN A 483 0.48 -40.14 -6.52
N GLU A 484 1.68 -40.64 -6.69
CA GLU A 484 2.59 -41.14 -5.62
C GLU A 484 3.01 -40.02 -4.63
N ILE A 485 2.08 -39.22 -4.09
CA ILE A 485 2.38 -38.06 -3.24
C ILE A 485 1.54 -38.11 -1.97
N THR A 486 1.93 -38.98 -1.06
CA THR A 486 1.37 -39.03 0.31
C THR A 486 1.89 -37.87 1.21
N GLN A 487 2.75 -37.00 0.74
CA GLN A 487 3.31 -35.89 1.50
C GLN A 487 2.61 -34.54 1.32
N GLN A 488 1.72 -34.38 0.37
CA GLN A 488 1.03 -33.09 0.10
C GLN A 488 -0.32 -32.96 0.81
N LEU A 489 -0.88 -34.03 1.33
CA LEU A 489 -2.19 -34.01 1.99
C LEU A 489 -2.25 -33.24 3.33
N ILE A 490 -1.10 -32.95 3.95
CA ILE A 490 -1.02 -32.20 5.21
C ILE A 490 -0.90 -30.67 4.98
N LEU A 491 -0.75 -30.20 3.72
CA LEU A 491 -0.44 -28.80 3.41
C LEU A 491 -1.48 -28.05 2.59
N GLU A 492 -2.55 -28.69 2.15
CA GLU A 492 -3.59 -28.02 1.32
C GLU A 492 -5.00 -28.04 1.95
N ILE A 493 -5.09 -27.78 3.25
CA ILE A 493 -6.34 -27.25 3.82
C ILE A 493 -6.44 -25.82 3.33
N THR A 494 -7.50 -25.46 2.62
CA THR A 494 -7.69 -24.08 2.13
C THR A 494 -7.71 -23.09 3.29
N GLU A 495 -7.31 -21.83 3.08
CA GLU A 495 -7.37 -20.79 4.12
C GLU A 495 -8.75 -20.67 4.77
N HIS A 496 -9.80 -21.02 4.03
CA HIS A 496 -11.17 -21.03 4.53
C HIS A 496 -11.41 -22.15 5.55
N GLU A 497 -10.93 -23.35 5.30
CA GLU A 497 -11.05 -24.51 6.20
C GLU A 497 -10.19 -24.33 7.46
N VAL A 498 -9.00 -23.76 7.31
CA VAL A 498 -8.16 -23.37 8.46
C VAL A 498 -8.89 -22.33 9.32
N THR A 499 -9.55 -21.37 8.72
CA THR A 499 -10.29 -20.33 9.43
C THR A 499 -11.50 -20.91 10.20
N ILE A 500 -12.19 -21.89 9.62
CA ILE A 500 -13.30 -22.59 10.28
C ILE A 500 -12.78 -23.41 11.47
N LEU A 501 -11.70 -24.17 11.29
CA LEU A 501 -11.07 -24.95 12.34
C LEU A 501 -10.55 -24.07 13.47
N GLU A 502 -9.94 -22.93 13.15
CA GLU A 502 -9.45 -21.97 14.14
C GLU A 502 -10.57 -21.32 14.97
N ARG A 503 -11.70 -20.96 14.33
CA ARG A 503 -12.87 -20.46 15.04
C ARG A 503 -13.47 -21.51 15.98
N TYR A 504 -13.53 -22.74 15.53
CA TYR A 504 -14.04 -23.84 16.35
C TYR A 504 -13.12 -24.11 17.57
N CYS A 505 -11.80 -24.14 17.35
CA CYS A 505 -10.82 -24.29 18.42
C CYS A 505 -10.86 -23.13 19.43
N GLN A 506 -11.02 -21.89 18.95
CA GLN A 506 -11.18 -20.71 19.82
C GLN A 506 -12.48 -20.76 20.63
N LYS A 507 -13.58 -21.21 20.02
CA LYS A 507 -14.90 -21.30 20.68
C LYS A 507 -14.96 -22.41 21.73
N THR A 508 -14.18 -23.48 21.53
CA THR A 508 -14.18 -24.68 22.41
C THR A 508 -12.98 -24.72 23.36
N GLU A 509 -12.06 -23.74 23.30
CA GLU A 509 -10.79 -23.70 24.07
C GLU A 509 -9.93 -24.97 23.90
N ARG A 510 -10.00 -25.62 22.73
CA ARG A 510 -9.31 -26.89 22.45
C ARG A 510 -8.20 -26.70 21.41
N SER A 511 -7.18 -27.56 21.49
CA SER A 511 -6.11 -27.53 20.48
C SER A 511 -6.58 -28.08 19.13
N LYS A 512 -6.02 -27.57 18.02
CA LYS A 512 -6.32 -28.08 16.68
C LYS A 512 -6.13 -29.61 16.56
N ASN A 513 -5.09 -30.12 17.20
CA ASN A 513 -4.79 -31.56 17.19
C ASN A 513 -5.81 -32.39 17.96
N ASP A 514 -6.38 -31.88 19.04
CA ASP A 514 -7.40 -32.58 19.82
C ASP A 514 -8.73 -32.62 19.08
N VAL A 515 -9.09 -31.51 18.41
CA VAL A 515 -10.29 -31.45 17.59
C VAL A 515 -10.20 -32.38 16.38
N LEU A 516 -9.06 -32.42 15.70
CA LEU A 516 -8.83 -33.33 14.57
C LEU A 516 -8.83 -34.81 15.02
N ARG A 517 -8.23 -35.14 16.17
CA ARG A 517 -8.27 -36.50 16.72
C ARG A 517 -9.68 -36.94 17.07
N GLU A 518 -10.49 -36.08 17.63
CA GLU A 518 -11.87 -36.40 18.00
C GLU A 518 -12.75 -36.58 16.75
N LEU A 519 -12.59 -35.73 15.72
CA LEU A 519 -13.22 -35.92 14.43
C LEU A 519 -12.86 -37.28 13.80
N ILE A 520 -11.60 -37.69 13.90
CA ILE A 520 -11.12 -38.98 13.41
C ILE A 520 -11.68 -40.12 14.28
N HIS A 521 -11.76 -39.96 15.60
CA HIS A 521 -12.34 -40.96 16.49
C HIS A 521 -13.86 -41.12 16.34
N SER A 522 -14.60 -40.01 16.13
CA SER A 522 -16.05 -40.07 15.90
C SER A 522 -16.41 -40.74 14.58
N LEU A 523 -15.48 -40.81 13.64
CA LEU A 523 -15.63 -41.55 12.38
C LEU A 523 -15.25 -43.04 12.54
N GLN A 524 -14.71 -43.47 13.69
CA GLN A 524 -14.38 -44.88 13.98
C GLN A 524 -15.44 -45.63 14.81
N ASP A 525 -16.33 -44.90 15.50
CA ASP A 525 -17.33 -45.47 16.41
C ASP A 525 -18.73 -45.62 15.78
N ASP A 526 -18.93 -45.22 14.50
CA ASP A 526 -20.10 -45.45 13.68
C ASP A 526 -19.77 -46.43 12.52
#